data_8bd7e4dbebc75723a3c3620424372e74
#
_entry.id   8bd7e4dbebc75723a3c3620424372e74
#
_cell.length_a   1.000
_cell.length_b   1.000
_cell.length_c   1.000
_cell.angle_alpha   90.00
_cell.angle_beta   90.00
_cell.angle_gamma   90.00
#
_symmetry.space_group_name_H-M   'P 1'
#
loop_
_entity.id
_entity.type
_entity.pdbx_description
1 polymer ?
#
loop_
_entity_poly.entity_id
_entity_poly.type
_entity_poly.pdbx_seq_one_letter_code
_entity_poly.pdbx_strand_id
1 'polypeptide(L)'
;MQRSTQHPRRRAWLRRLIVVAVLAAAVGALLSQTVFAQTSYIITDGNRVTVHRSYSSDPYEVLTEAGIELEEEDTYETGYADGMNQITVRRMQMVTVINRGAQSVIGTYGETTGSQLARMGITPGTGDTLSCSSETQTYDGMTIELVHTETRIEEEDTVVPYPVNYYEDPDLEPDAEIVLVAGQNGLTHVKSEV
;
A
#
# COMPACT_ATOMS: atom_id res chain seq x y z
N MET A 1 30.13 -94.40 -7.20
CA MET A 1 30.10 -93.40 -6.14
C MET A 1 30.76 -92.13 -6.66
N GLN A 2 29.97 -91.16 -7.19
CA GLN A 2 30.52 -89.85 -7.64
C GLN A 2 30.22 -88.79 -6.58
N ARG A 3 31.23 -88.28 -5.89
CA ARG A 3 31.12 -87.19 -4.96
C ARG A 3 31.14 -85.88 -5.78
N SER A 4 30.03 -85.16 -5.80
CA SER A 4 29.90 -83.83 -6.37
C SER A 4 30.67 -82.82 -5.46
N THR A 5 31.77 -82.30 -5.92
CA THR A 5 32.50 -81.20 -5.29
C THR A 5 31.76 -79.93 -5.60
N GLN A 6 30.92 -79.50 -4.69
CA GLN A 6 30.31 -78.12 -4.76
C GLN A 6 31.41 -77.05 -4.50
N HIS A 7 31.64 -76.18 -5.46
CA HIS A 7 32.67 -75.14 -5.41
C HIS A 7 32.33 -74.06 -4.34
N PRO A 8 33.16 -73.87 -3.32
CA PRO A 8 32.93 -72.88 -2.25
C PRO A 8 32.96 -71.44 -2.74
N ARG A 9 33.56 -71.15 -3.90
CA ARG A 9 33.66 -69.81 -4.50
C ARG A 9 32.34 -69.22 -4.93
N ARG A 10 31.33 -69.99 -5.36
CA ARG A 10 30.01 -69.50 -5.74
C ARG A 10 29.20 -68.96 -4.54
N ARG A 11 29.33 -69.57 -3.37
CA ARG A 11 28.65 -69.16 -2.15
C ARG A 11 29.21 -67.86 -1.58
N ALA A 12 30.51 -67.63 -1.70
CA ALA A 12 31.15 -66.39 -1.25
C ALA A 12 30.78 -65.21 -2.14
N TRP A 13 30.67 -65.39 -3.45
CA TRP A 13 30.24 -64.36 -4.39
C TRP A 13 28.76 -64.01 -4.22
N LEU A 14 27.89 -64.97 -4.04
CA LEU A 14 26.48 -64.76 -3.73
C LEU A 14 26.27 -63.98 -2.42
N ARG A 15 27.04 -64.29 -1.37
CA ARG A 15 27.00 -63.52 -0.11
C ARG A 15 27.40 -62.06 -0.31
N ARG A 16 28.45 -61.81 -1.11
CA ARG A 16 28.86 -60.43 -1.44
C ARG A 16 27.80 -59.66 -2.23
N LEU A 17 27.15 -60.31 -3.18
CA LEU A 17 26.04 -59.70 -3.92
C LEU A 17 24.84 -59.37 -3.03
N ILE A 18 24.47 -60.24 -2.11
CA ILE A 18 23.39 -59.98 -1.14
C ILE A 18 23.74 -58.81 -0.22
N VAL A 19 24.97 -58.74 0.28
CA VAL A 19 25.44 -57.62 1.12
C VAL A 19 25.40 -56.30 0.35
N VAL A 20 25.84 -56.27 -0.89
CA VAL A 20 25.80 -55.08 -1.75
C VAL A 20 24.33 -54.69 -2.03
N ALA A 21 23.44 -55.65 -2.32
CA ALA A 21 22.02 -55.37 -2.55
C ALA A 21 21.32 -54.82 -1.29
N VAL A 22 21.61 -55.35 -0.11
CA VAL A 22 21.07 -54.87 1.17
C VAL A 22 21.61 -53.46 1.49
N LEU A 23 22.90 -53.19 1.26
CA LEU A 23 23.49 -51.85 1.44
C LEU A 23 22.88 -50.85 0.47
N ALA A 24 22.70 -51.24 -0.81
CA ALA A 24 22.02 -50.37 -1.80
C ALA A 24 20.57 -50.06 -1.44
N ALA A 25 19.83 -51.09 -0.95
CA ALA A 25 18.45 -50.90 -0.47
C ALA A 25 18.40 -50.03 0.79
N ALA A 26 19.35 -50.19 1.72
CA ALA A 26 19.41 -49.35 2.94
C ALA A 26 19.76 -47.88 2.60
N VAL A 27 20.70 -47.65 1.69
CA VAL A 27 21.04 -46.31 1.20
C VAL A 27 19.86 -45.71 0.43
N GLY A 28 19.20 -46.48 -0.41
CA GLY A 28 17.98 -46.04 -1.11
C GLY A 28 16.84 -45.67 -0.15
N ALA A 29 16.61 -46.46 0.91
CA ALA A 29 15.63 -46.15 1.95
C ALA A 29 15.97 -44.91 2.77
N LEU A 30 17.27 -44.69 3.09
CA LEU A 30 17.73 -43.46 3.76
C LEU A 30 17.58 -42.25 2.87
N LEU A 31 17.91 -42.32 1.59
CA LEU A 31 17.76 -41.22 0.61
C LEU A 31 16.28 -40.92 0.37
N SER A 32 15.39 -41.93 0.34
CA SER A 32 13.96 -41.71 0.17
C SER A 32 13.32 -40.95 1.36
N GLN A 33 13.81 -41.16 2.58
CA GLN A 33 13.30 -40.47 3.76
C GLN A 33 13.74 -39.00 3.78
N THR A 34 14.89 -38.64 3.20
CA THR A 34 15.36 -37.28 3.14
C THR A 34 14.77 -36.49 1.95
N VAL A 35 14.43 -37.16 0.85
CA VAL A 35 13.89 -36.53 -0.37
C VAL A 35 12.36 -36.37 -0.29
N PHE A 36 11.66 -37.20 0.49
CA PHE A 36 10.19 -37.18 0.64
C PHE A 36 9.73 -36.70 2.03
N ALA A 37 10.54 -35.92 2.74
CA ALA A 37 10.09 -35.30 3.97
C ALA A 37 9.12 -34.17 3.65
N GLN A 38 7.88 -34.27 4.13
CA GLN A 38 6.92 -33.17 4.05
C GLN A 38 7.41 -31.98 4.87
N THR A 39 7.40 -30.82 4.25
CA THR A 39 7.70 -29.55 4.90
C THR A 39 6.39 -28.84 5.26
N SER A 40 6.34 -28.25 6.46
CA SER A 40 5.19 -27.46 6.89
C SER A 40 5.41 -25.99 6.54
N TYR A 41 4.40 -25.37 5.95
CA TYR A 41 4.37 -23.99 5.55
C TYR A 41 3.24 -23.27 6.28
N ILE A 42 3.52 -22.09 6.80
CA ILE A 42 2.50 -21.14 7.23
C ILE A 42 2.25 -20.20 6.06
N ILE A 43 1.04 -20.23 5.53
CA ILE A 43 0.63 -19.40 4.41
C ILE A 43 -0.31 -18.33 4.93
N THR A 44 0.04 -17.06 4.68
CA THR A 44 -0.77 -15.89 5.03
C THR A 44 -1.28 -15.25 3.74
N ASP A 45 -2.60 -15.12 3.60
CA ASP A 45 -3.27 -14.45 2.49
C ASP A 45 -4.28 -13.45 3.06
N GLY A 46 -3.90 -12.18 3.09
CA GLY A 46 -4.66 -11.14 3.79
C GLY A 46 -4.84 -11.48 5.27
N ASN A 47 -6.10 -11.63 5.71
CA ASN A 47 -6.44 -11.98 7.09
C ASN A 47 -6.51 -13.50 7.33
N ARG A 48 -6.27 -14.30 6.31
CA ARG A 48 -6.35 -15.76 6.40
C ARG A 48 -4.97 -16.36 6.61
N VAL A 49 -4.82 -17.17 7.67
CA VAL A 49 -3.60 -17.93 7.92
C VAL A 49 -3.93 -19.41 7.83
N THR A 50 -3.17 -20.15 7.02
CA THR A 50 -3.35 -21.58 6.78
C THR A 50 -2.02 -22.30 6.98
N VAL A 51 -2.05 -23.47 7.61
CA VAL A 51 -0.87 -24.35 7.68
C VAL A 51 -1.06 -25.45 6.64
N HIS A 52 -0.14 -25.55 5.70
CA HIS A 52 -0.12 -26.55 4.64
C HIS A 52 1.13 -27.42 4.73
N ARG A 53 1.02 -28.67 4.33
CA ARG A 53 2.16 -29.59 4.23
C ARG A 53 2.36 -30.00 2.80
N SER A 54 3.55 -29.76 2.27
CA SER A 54 3.91 -30.09 0.91
C SER A 54 5.21 -30.88 0.84
N TYR A 55 5.36 -31.63 -0.23
CA TYR A 55 6.63 -32.23 -0.64
C TYR A 55 7.44 -31.29 -1.53
N SER A 56 6.79 -30.26 -2.08
CA SER A 56 7.44 -29.25 -2.89
C SER A 56 8.19 -28.22 -2.04
N SER A 57 9.32 -27.77 -2.55
CA SER A 57 10.03 -26.59 -2.04
C SER A 57 9.76 -25.32 -2.86
N ASP A 58 9.00 -25.44 -3.95
CA ASP A 58 8.58 -24.31 -4.77
C ASP A 58 7.37 -23.62 -4.12
N PRO A 59 7.48 -22.35 -3.71
CA PRO A 59 6.39 -21.63 -3.07
C PRO A 59 5.12 -21.54 -3.92
N TYR A 60 5.25 -21.43 -5.24
CA TYR A 60 4.12 -21.37 -6.14
C TYR A 60 3.32 -22.70 -6.16
N GLU A 61 4.04 -23.83 -6.22
CA GLU A 61 3.41 -25.15 -6.13
C GLU A 61 2.73 -25.34 -4.77
N VAL A 62 3.37 -24.92 -3.67
CA VAL A 62 2.82 -24.99 -2.32
C VAL A 62 1.52 -24.18 -2.20
N LEU A 63 1.46 -22.98 -2.78
CA LEU A 63 0.26 -22.14 -2.81
C LEU A 63 -0.87 -22.82 -3.60
N THR A 64 -0.55 -23.38 -4.77
CA THR A 64 -1.49 -24.09 -5.62
C THR A 64 -2.07 -25.32 -4.91
N GLU A 65 -1.22 -26.15 -4.25
CA GLU A 65 -1.63 -27.30 -3.44
C GLU A 65 -2.52 -26.89 -2.25
N ALA A 66 -2.28 -25.71 -1.67
CA ALA A 66 -3.09 -25.13 -0.60
C ALA A 66 -4.43 -24.53 -1.10
N GLY A 67 -4.68 -24.55 -2.41
CA GLY A 67 -5.88 -23.98 -3.03
C GLY A 67 -5.87 -22.46 -3.08
N ILE A 68 -4.68 -21.86 -3.10
CA ILE A 68 -4.48 -20.40 -3.21
C ILE A 68 -4.01 -20.11 -4.62
N GLU A 69 -4.89 -19.53 -5.42
CA GLU A 69 -4.60 -19.08 -6.78
C GLU A 69 -4.09 -17.63 -6.71
N LEU A 70 -3.00 -17.35 -7.42
CA LEU A 70 -2.47 -16.00 -7.61
C LEU A 70 -3.00 -15.43 -8.92
N GLU A 71 -3.47 -14.19 -8.87
CA GLU A 71 -3.79 -13.42 -10.07
C GLU A 71 -2.50 -12.89 -10.74
N GLU A 72 -2.60 -12.35 -11.96
CA GLU A 72 -1.44 -11.95 -12.77
C GLU A 72 -0.52 -10.95 -12.07
N GLU A 73 -1.10 -10.06 -11.28
CA GLU A 73 -0.40 -8.98 -10.59
C GLU A 73 -0.08 -9.29 -9.11
N ASP A 74 -0.54 -10.45 -8.61
CA ASP A 74 -0.27 -10.85 -7.24
C ASP A 74 1.19 -11.28 -7.06
N THR A 75 1.73 -11.06 -5.88
CA THR A 75 3.08 -11.47 -5.51
C THR A 75 3.08 -12.23 -4.19
N TYR A 76 4.19 -12.86 -3.86
CA TYR A 76 4.39 -13.48 -2.56
C TYR A 76 5.80 -13.25 -2.04
N GLU A 77 5.92 -13.25 -0.72
CA GLU A 77 7.20 -13.22 -0.01
C GLU A 77 7.38 -14.53 0.74
N THR A 78 8.63 -15.01 0.80
CA THR A 78 8.97 -16.21 1.56
C THR A 78 9.83 -15.84 2.76
N GLY A 79 9.63 -16.54 3.87
CA GLY A 79 10.37 -16.35 5.09
C GLY A 79 10.53 -17.64 5.88
N TYR A 80 11.25 -17.55 7.00
CA TYR A 80 11.39 -18.63 7.95
C TYR A 80 11.32 -18.03 9.36
N ALA A 81 10.32 -18.44 10.14
CA ALA A 81 10.17 -18.04 11.53
C ALA A 81 9.56 -19.17 12.36
N ASP A 82 9.90 -19.22 13.62
CA ASP A 82 9.40 -20.21 14.60
C ASP A 82 9.60 -21.68 14.15
N GLY A 83 10.67 -21.94 13.40
CA GLY A 83 10.99 -23.29 12.92
C GLY A 83 10.17 -23.74 11.71
N MET A 84 9.40 -22.87 11.08
CA MET A 84 8.54 -23.17 9.93
C MET A 84 8.80 -22.20 8.77
N ASN A 85 8.64 -22.72 7.55
CA ASN A 85 8.64 -21.88 6.35
C ASN A 85 7.35 -21.05 6.31
N GLN A 86 7.48 -19.81 5.86
CA GLN A 86 6.37 -18.88 5.72
C GLN A 86 6.25 -18.45 4.27
N ILE A 87 5.01 -18.32 3.79
CA ILE A 87 4.67 -17.72 2.51
C ILE A 87 3.59 -16.67 2.79
N THR A 88 3.88 -15.41 2.47
CA THR A 88 2.92 -14.32 2.61
C THR A 88 2.50 -13.85 1.22
N VAL A 89 1.24 -14.05 0.89
CA VAL A 89 0.64 -13.58 -0.37
C VAL A 89 0.35 -12.10 -0.26
N ARG A 90 0.75 -11.36 -1.27
CA ARG A 90 0.47 -9.94 -1.43
C ARG A 90 -0.44 -9.74 -2.63
N ARG A 91 -1.71 -9.50 -2.34
CA ARG A 91 -2.74 -9.25 -3.33
C ARG A 91 -2.60 -7.84 -3.87
N MET A 92 -2.61 -7.72 -5.20
CA MET A 92 -2.67 -6.41 -5.81
C MET A 92 -4.03 -5.77 -5.57
N GLN A 93 -4.02 -4.50 -5.24
CA GLN A 93 -5.20 -3.69 -4.93
C GLN A 93 -5.19 -2.47 -5.83
N MET A 94 -6.34 -2.08 -6.36
CA MET A 94 -6.48 -0.88 -7.17
C MET A 94 -7.00 0.27 -6.30
N VAL A 95 -6.25 1.35 -6.26
CA VAL A 95 -6.57 2.55 -5.48
C VAL A 95 -6.70 3.74 -6.42
N THR A 96 -7.75 4.52 -6.23
CA THR A 96 -7.98 5.78 -6.94
C THR A 96 -7.41 6.94 -6.13
N VAL A 97 -6.52 7.72 -6.73
CA VAL A 97 -5.99 8.96 -6.12
C VAL A 97 -6.52 10.15 -6.89
N ILE A 98 -7.16 11.08 -6.19
CA ILE A 98 -7.65 12.35 -6.71
C ILE A 98 -6.78 13.46 -6.12
N ASN A 99 -6.00 14.13 -6.97
CA ASN A 99 -5.13 15.22 -6.59
C ASN A 99 -5.48 16.46 -7.41
N ARG A 100 -5.97 17.52 -6.75
CA ARG A 100 -6.41 18.77 -7.40
C ARG A 100 -7.42 18.51 -8.54
N GLY A 101 -8.33 17.57 -8.35
CA GLY A 101 -9.33 17.17 -9.34
C GLY A 101 -8.82 16.22 -10.44
N ALA A 102 -7.52 15.96 -10.52
CA ALA A 102 -6.97 14.96 -11.43
C ALA A 102 -7.05 13.57 -10.81
N GLN A 103 -7.70 12.63 -11.48
CA GLN A 103 -7.87 11.26 -11.02
C GLN A 103 -6.82 10.34 -11.65
N SER A 104 -6.23 9.48 -10.83
CA SER A 104 -5.30 8.42 -11.25
C SER A 104 -5.66 7.12 -10.54
N VAL A 105 -5.65 6.01 -11.27
CA VAL A 105 -5.85 4.66 -10.68
C VAL A 105 -4.50 3.95 -10.68
N ILE A 106 -4.12 3.41 -9.55
CA ILE A 106 -2.79 2.83 -9.34
C ILE A 106 -2.88 1.54 -8.53
N GLY A 107 -1.93 0.64 -8.79
CA GLY A 107 -1.76 -0.61 -8.05
C GLY A 107 -0.93 -0.43 -6.78
N THR A 108 -1.32 -1.13 -5.72
CA THR A 108 -0.65 -1.16 -4.42
C THR A 108 -0.78 -2.55 -3.79
N TYR A 109 0.07 -2.84 -2.81
CA TYR A 109 0.06 -4.11 -2.05
C TYR A 109 -0.22 -3.88 -0.56
N GLY A 110 -1.14 -2.96 -0.24
CA GLY A 110 -1.51 -2.66 1.15
C GLY A 110 -0.51 -1.74 1.85
N GLU A 111 0.10 -0.84 1.12
CA GLU A 111 0.94 0.24 1.67
C GLU A 111 0.09 1.26 2.44
N THR A 112 0.72 2.13 3.24
CA THR A 112 0.01 3.26 3.84
C THR A 112 -0.31 4.33 2.79
N THR A 113 -1.39 5.08 3.01
CA THR A 113 -1.78 6.21 2.15
C THR A 113 -0.61 7.19 1.94
N GLY A 114 0.13 7.51 3.01
CA GLY A 114 1.30 8.39 2.91
C GLY A 114 2.40 7.81 2.03
N SER A 115 2.72 6.52 2.18
CA SER A 115 3.72 5.84 1.33
C SER A 115 3.29 5.83 -0.14
N GLN A 116 2.00 5.60 -0.39
CA GLN A 116 1.44 5.60 -1.73
C GLN A 116 1.55 6.98 -2.40
N LEU A 117 1.17 8.06 -1.69
CA LEU A 117 1.31 9.44 -2.18
C LEU A 117 2.77 9.80 -2.44
N ALA A 118 3.68 9.43 -1.53
CA ALA A 118 5.11 9.68 -1.68
C ALA A 118 5.69 8.97 -2.93
N ARG A 119 5.27 7.73 -3.22
CA ARG A 119 5.66 6.99 -4.43
C ARG A 119 5.19 7.68 -5.71
N MET A 120 4.04 8.38 -5.65
CA MET A 120 3.53 9.20 -6.75
C MET A 120 4.20 10.58 -6.83
N GLY A 121 5.11 10.92 -5.93
CA GLY A 121 5.72 12.26 -5.85
C GLY A 121 4.78 13.33 -5.29
N ILE A 122 3.68 12.92 -4.64
CA ILE A 122 2.70 13.83 -4.03
C ILE A 122 3.06 14.01 -2.56
N THR A 123 3.38 15.25 -2.18
CA THR A 123 3.63 15.62 -0.79
C THR A 123 2.56 16.62 -0.38
N PRO A 124 1.66 16.28 0.56
CA PRO A 124 0.69 17.24 1.09
C PRO A 124 1.40 18.43 1.72
N GLY A 125 0.95 19.64 1.37
CA GLY A 125 1.48 20.89 1.87
C GLY A 125 0.65 21.45 3.04
N THR A 126 1.07 22.62 3.53
CA THR A 126 0.30 23.38 4.53
C THR A 126 -1.00 23.86 3.87
N GLY A 127 -2.15 23.54 4.46
CA GLY A 127 -3.48 23.85 3.90
C GLY A 127 -4.09 22.74 3.05
N ASP A 128 -3.34 21.66 2.76
CA ASP A 128 -3.91 20.50 2.10
C ASP A 128 -4.68 19.62 3.10
N THR A 129 -5.82 19.11 2.67
CA THR A 129 -6.63 18.17 3.44
C THR A 129 -6.69 16.83 2.71
N LEU A 130 -6.35 15.77 3.43
CA LEU A 130 -6.43 14.41 2.93
C LEU A 130 -7.72 13.76 3.42
N SER A 131 -8.43 13.02 2.56
CA SER A 131 -9.69 12.33 2.88
C SER A 131 -9.54 11.24 3.95
N CYS A 132 -8.32 10.78 4.21
CA CYS A 132 -7.99 9.76 5.22
C CYS A 132 -6.62 10.06 5.85
N SER A 133 -6.29 9.39 6.97
CA SER A 133 -4.97 9.54 7.58
C SER A 133 -3.87 9.00 6.67
N SER A 134 -2.68 9.62 6.69
CA SER A 134 -1.48 9.12 6.01
C SER A 134 -1.05 7.71 6.47
N GLU A 135 -1.42 7.35 7.70
CA GLU A 135 -1.14 6.04 8.29
C GLU A 135 -2.18 4.96 7.93
N THR A 136 -3.28 5.35 7.26
CA THR A 136 -4.31 4.40 6.84
C THR A 136 -3.74 3.46 5.79
N GLN A 137 -3.89 2.14 6.00
CA GLN A 137 -3.52 1.15 4.99
C GLN A 137 -4.50 1.21 3.82
N THR A 138 -3.95 1.13 2.62
CA THR A 138 -4.74 1.06 1.39
C THR A 138 -5.45 -0.30 1.29
N TYR A 139 -6.61 -0.30 0.66
CA TYR A 139 -7.40 -1.49 0.36
C TYR A 139 -7.99 -1.38 -1.05
N ASP A 140 -8.40 -2.50 -1.61
CA ASP A 140 -8.93 -2.54 -2.96
C ASP A 140 -10.20 -1.69 -3.13
N GLY A 141 -10.21 -0.87 -4.19
CA GLY A 141 -11.28 0.10 -4.46
C GLY A 141 -11.25 1.37 -3.61
N MET A 142 -10.23 1.57 -2.76
CA MET A 142 -10.10 2.78 -1.94
C MET A 142 -9.93 4.02 -2.82
N THR A 143 -10.55 5.13 -2.40
CA THR A 143 -10.33 6.46 -3.00
C THR A 143 -9.63 7.36 -1.99
N ILE A 144 -8.50 7.92 -2.41
CA ILE A 144 -7.70 8.89 -1.66
C ILE A 144 -7.85 10.24 -2.36
N GLU A 145 -8.40 11.22 -1.67
CA GLU A 145 -8.58 12.57 -2.20
C GLU A 145 -7.70 13.56 -1.43
N LEU A 146 -6.91 14.33 -2.18
CA LEU A 146 -6.12 15.45 -1.68
C LEU A 146 -6.76 16.74 -2.17
N VAL A 147 -7.36 17.49 -1.24
CA VAL A 147 -7.95 18.80 -1.47
C VAL A 147 -6.94 19.86 -1.11
N HIS A 148 -6.62 20.72 -2.05
CA HIS A 148 -5.76 21.87 -1.85
C HIS A 148 -6.61 23.09 -1.50
N THR A 149 -6.34 23.72 -0.35
CA THR A 149 -7.01 24.94 0.08
C THR A 149 -6.00 26.09 0.00
N GLU A 150 -6.29 27.05 -0.85
CA GLU A 150 -5.54 28.32 -0.93
C GLU A 150 -6.38 29.42 -0.27
N THR A 151 -5.81 30.10 0.71
CA THR A 151 -6.42 31.27 1.28
C THR A 151 -5.93 32.50 0.53
N ARG A 152 -6.86 33.25 -0.07
CA ARG A 152 -6.58 34.49 -0.75
C ARG A 152 -7.11 35.65 0.08
N ILE A 153 -6.26 36.64 0.34
CA ILE A 153 -6.65 37.91 0.96
C ILE A 153 -7.02 38.86 -0.16
N GLU A 154 -8.29 39.29 -0.17
CA GLU A 154 -8.76 40.34 -1.06
C GLU A 154 -8.89 41.63 -0.24
N GLU A 155 -8.26 42.72 -0.75
CA GLU A 155 -8.32 44.03 -0.15
C GLU A 155 -9.17 44.90 -1.07
N GLU A 156 -10.21 45.53 -0.53
CA GLU A 156 -11.05 46.46 -1.25
C GLU A 156 -11.10 47.80 -0.52
N ASP A 157 -10.83 48.88 -1.27
CA ASP A 157 -10.89 50.23 -0.78
C ASP A 157 -12.21 50.89 -1.20
N THR A 158 -13.04 51.21 -0.23
CA THR A 158 -14.31 51.92 -0.47
C THR A 158 -14.27 53.33 0.04
N VAL A 159 -14.59 54.28 -0.84
CA VAL A 159 -14.69 55.67 -0.48
C VAL A 159 -15.98 55.92 0.31
N VAL A 160 -15.83 56.46 1.51
CA VAL A 160 -16.95 56.87 2.35
C VAL A 160 -17.16 58.36 2.19
N PRO A 161 -18.27 58.81 1.58
CA PRO A 161 -18.51 60.23 1.40
C PRO A 161 -18.71 60.91 2.76
N TYR A 162 -18.19 62.13 2.87
CA TYR A 162 -18.40 62.91 4.06
C TYR A 162 -19.86 63.36 4.17
N PRO A 163 -20.42 63.52 5.39
CA PRO A 163 -21.76 64.03 5.59
C PRO A 163 -21.78 65.52 5.30
N VAL A 164 -22.85 65.99 4.62
CA VAL A 164 -23.10 67.41 4.38
C VAL A 164 -24.16 67.89 5.35
N ASN A 165 -23.84 68.95 6.13
CA ASN A 165 -24.77 69.60 7.01
C ASN A 165 -25.12 70.95 6.44
N TYR A 166 -26.40 71.26 6.29
CA TYR A 166 -26.91 72.56 5.82
C TYR A 166 -27.34 73.40 7.01
N TYR A 167 -26.98 74.66 6.95
CA TYR A 167 -27.39 75.70 7.92
C TYR A 167 -28.10 76.79 7.15
N GLU A 168 -29.25 77.25 7.63
CA GLU A 168 -29.94 78.40 7.05
C GLU A 168 -29.25 79.70 7.47
N ASP A 169 -28.96 80.56 6.49
CA ASP A 169 -28.44 81.91 6.70
C ASP A 169 -29.42 82.87 6.10
N PRO A 170 -30.11 83.72 6.96
CA PRO A 170 -31.13 84.68 6.50
C PRO A 170 -30.59 85.86 5.67
N ASP A 171 -29.27 86.00 5.64
CA ASP A 171 -28.59 87.09 4.87
C ASP A 171 -28.23 86.59 3.44
N LEU A 172 -28.47 85.37 3.09
CA LEU A 172 -28.24 84.84 1.75
C LEU A 172 -29.50 84.98 0.87
N GLU A 173 -29.28 85.17 -0.43
CA GLU A 173 -30.36 85.14 -1.41
C GLU A 173 -30.99 83.75 -1.47
N PRO A 174 -32.29 83.62 -1.78
CA PRO A 174 -32.92 82.35 -1.94
C PRO A 174 -32.15 81.44 -2.94
N ASP A 175 -31.91 80.21 -2.56
CA ASP A 175 -31.21 79.17 -3.33
C ASP A 175 -29.68 79.38 -3.49
N ALA A 176 -29.09 80.37 -2.78
CA ALA A 176 -27.66 80.54 -2.74
C ALA A 176 -27.04 79.58 -1.70
N GLU A 177 -25.97 78.89 -2.10
CA GLU A 177 -25.22 77.98 -1.22
C GLU A 177 -23.77 78.52 -1.10
N ILE A 178 -23.29 78.56 0.13
CA ILE A 178 -21.87 78.92 0.42
C ILE A 178 -21.25 77.72 1.18
N VAL A 179 -20.11 77.20 0.68
CA VAL A 179 -19.40 76.17 1.38
C VAL A 179 -18.55 76.83 2.47
N LEU A 180 -18.96 76.63 3.73
CA LEU A 180 -18.24 77.13 4.90
C LEU A 180 -16.98 76.30 5.22
N VAL A 181 -17.10 74.99 5.12
CA VAL A 181 -15.99 74.07 5.34
C VAL A 181 -16.08 72.96 4.29
N ALA A 182 -15.00 72.79 3.53
CA ALA A 182 -14.91 71.70 2.58
C ALA A 182 -14.79 70.37 3.30
N GLY A 183 -15.63 69.42 2.95
CA GLY A 183 -15.56 68.04 3.46
C GLY A 183 -14.47 67.23 2.76
N GLN A 184 -13.98 66.21 3.43
CA GLN A 184 -13.03 65.26 2.87
C GLN A 184 -13.61 63.85 3.01
N ASN A 185 -13.65 63.09 1.91
CA ASN A 185 -14.09 61.69 1.93
C ASN A 185 -13.16 60.83 2.78
N GLY A 186 -13.76 59.92 3.52
CA GLY A 186 -13.05 58.85 4.20
C GLY A 186 -12.70 57.71 3.23
N LEU A 187 -11.78 56.84 3.64
CA LEU A 187 -11.45 55.61 2.96
C LEU A 187 -11.59 54.46 3.95
N THR A 188 -12.34 53.43 3.56
CA THR A 188 -12.46 52.21 4.34
C THR A 188 -11.73 51.10 3.61
N HIS A 189 -10.76 50.49 4.29
CA HIS A 189 -10.06 49.30 3.82
C HIS A 189 -10.73 48.07 4.35
N VAL A 190 -11.26 47.23 3.48
CA VAL A 190 -11.84 45.94 3.84
C VAL A 190 -10.89 44.83 3.39
N LYS A 191 -10.51 43.96 4.33
CA LYS A 191 -9.76 42.73 4.05
C LYS A 191 -10.69 41.57 4.21
N SER A 192 -10.87 40.78 3.15
CA SER A 192 -11.65 39.55 3.14
C SER A 192 -10.74 38.37 2.90
N GLU A 193 -10.87 37.32 3.71
CA GLU A 193 -10.22 36.04 3.51
C GLU A 193 -11.21 35.15 2.73
N VAL A 194 -10.82 34.70 1.52
CA VAL A 194 -11.65 33.93 0.59
C VAL A 194 -10.99 32.58 0.32
#